data_07cdd0f68bb608af5b9d53a089f4c782
#
_entry.id   07cdd0f68bb608af5b9d53a089f4c782
#
_cell.length_a   1.000
_cell.length_b   1.000
_cell.length_c   1.000
_cell.angle_alpha   90.00
_cell.angle_beta   90.00
_cell.angle_gamma   90.00
#
_symmetry.space_group_name_H-M   'P 1'
#
loop_
_entity.id
_entity.type
_entity.pdbx_description
1 polymer ?
#
loop_
_entity_poly.entity_id
_entity_poly.type
_entity_poly.pdbx_seq_one_letter_code
_entity_poly.pdbx_strand_id
1 'polypeptide(L)'
;MNAPENLPLRDFKNHDLVDDIGKPGVRVERRPARRPDGSVVPGLYNAWIWLDNPGQYNSYTTDMVKGVILAMRAASNDRAVNCVVFTGVGDKAFCTGGNTKEYAEYYAGQPQEYRQYMRLFNDMVSAILACDKPVICRVNGMRIGGGQEIGMACDFSVAQDLARFGQAGPKHGSAPI
;
A
#
# COMPACT_ATOMS: atom_id res chain seq x y z
N MET A 1 -21.26 -13.48 26.06
CA MET A 1 -21.25 -12.08 26.50
C MET A 1 -21.75 -11.25 25.34
N ASN A 2 -22.94 -10.66 25.47
CA ASN A 2 -23.48 -9.76 24.44
C ASN A 2 -22.62 -8.50 24.44
N ALA A 3 -22.10 -8.14 23.26
CA ALA A 3 -21.46 -6.85 23.09
C ALA A 3 -22.48 -5.76 23.45
N PRO A 4 -22.10 -4.70 24.18
CA PRO A 4 -23.01 -3.63 24.51
C PRO A 4 -23.54 -3.00 23.23
N GLU A 5 -24.81 -3.17 22.96
CA GLU A 5 -25.59 -2.42 22.01
C GLU A 5 -25.55 -0.94 22.47
N ASN A 6 -25.02 -0.05 21.70
CA ASN A 6 -24.97 1.40 21.94
C ASN A 6 -23.87 1.90 22.90
N LEU A 7 -22.62 1.79 22.44
CA LEU A 7 -21.67 2.82 22.87
C LEU A 7 -22.11 4.15 22.24
N PRO A 8 -22.30 5.22 23.04
CA PRO A 8 -22.64 6.53 22.48
C PRO A 8 -21.56 6.89 21.47
N LEU A 9 -21.98 7.28 20.25
CA LEU A 9 -21.09 7.83 19.22
C LEU A 9 -20.34 9.02 19.86
N ARG A 10 -19.10 8.81 20.24
CA ARG A 10 -18.24 9.90 20.68
C ARG A 10 -18.01 10.80 19.46
N ASP A 11 -18.08 12.10 19.68
CA ASP A 11 -17.66 13.08 18.69
C ASP A 11 -16.14 13.02 18.57
N PHE A 12 -15.64 12.22 17.62
CA PHE A 12 -14.22 12.02 17.41
C PHE A 12 -13.67 13.13 16.52
N LYS A 13 -12.56 13.73 16.90
CA LYS A 13 -11.83 14.65 16.04
C LYS A 13 -11.23 13.88 14.87
N ASN A 14 -11.26 14.47 13.67
CA ASN A 14 -10.50 14.01 12.53
C ASN A 14 -9.02 14.41 12.74
N HIS A 15 -8.11 13.45 12.58
CA HIS A 15 -6.66 13.65 12.70
C HIS A 15 -5.96 13.53 11.34
N ASP A 16 -6.69 13.39 10.24
CA ASP A 16 -6.12 13.44 8.91
C ASP A 16 -5.56 14.84 8.61
N LEU A 17 -4.35 14.86 8.06
CA LEU A 17 -3.67 16.10 7.68
C LEU A 17 -3.97 16.52 6.24
N VAL A 18 -4.57 15.63 5.46
CA VAL A 18 -4.84 15.81 4.03
C VAL A 18 -6.21 15.23 3.71
N ASP A 19 -6.92 15.89 2.80
CA ASP A 19 -8.13 15.33 2.22
C ASP A 19 -7.78 14.10 1.37
N ASP A 20 -8.72 13.15 1.27
CA ASP A 20 -8.60 11.98 0.42
C ASP A 20 -8.62 12.41 -1.06
N ILE A 21 -7.46 12.72 -1.57
CA ILE A 21 -7.27 13.05 -2.98
C ILE A 21 -6.83 11.78 -3.69
N GLY A 22 -7.75 11.13 -4.40
CA GLY A 22 -7.44 9.98 -5.23
C GLY A 22 -6.28 10.27 -6.18
N LYS A 23 -5.29 9.40 -6.24
CA LYS A 23 -4.15 9.50 -7.15
C LYS A 23 -4.21 8.44 -8.24
N PRO A 24 -3.81 8.75 -9.48
CA PRO A 24 -3.74 7.78 -10.55
C PRO A 24 -2.90 6.54 -10.15
N GLY A 25 -3.37 5.37 -10.55
CA GLY A 25 -2.64 4.13 -10.33
C GLY A 25 -2.73 3.55 -8.92
N VAL A 26 -3.52 4.16 -8.02
CA VAL A 26 -3.86 3.58 -6.71
C VAL A 26 -5.38 3.56 -6.56
N ARG A 27 -5.89 2.38 -6.22
CA ARG A 27 -7.31 2.17 -5.99
C ARG A 27 -7.54 1.66 -4.58
N VAL A 28 -8.54 2.21 -3.91
CA VAL A 28 -8.96 1.78 -2.57
C VAL A 28 -10.36 1.19 -2.65
N GLU A 29 -10.53 0.01 -2.05
CA GLU A 29 -11.79 -0.72 -2.00
C GLU A 29 -12.07 -1.13 -0.55
N ARG A 30 -13.30 -0.93 -0.08
CA ARG A 30 -13.75 -1.43 1.23
C ARG A 30 -14.49 -2.74 1.04
N ARG A 31 -14.03 -3.78 1.71
CA ARG A 31 -14.69 -5.09 1.74
C ARG A 31 -15.18 -5.39 3.16
N PRO A 32 -16.43 -5.83 3.33
CA PRO A 32 -16.94 -6.18 4.65
C PRO A 32 -16.03 -7.19 5.36
N ALA A 33 -15.71 -6.93 6.63
CA ALA A 33 -15.03 -7.90 7.47
C ALA A 33 -15.94 -9.12 7.71
N ARG A 34 -15.35 -10.31 7.76
CA ARG A 34 -16.09 -11.57 7.94
C ARG A 34 -15.52 -12.38 9.09
N ARG A 35 -16.40 -13.09 9.78
CA ARG A 35 -16.02 -14.11 10.77
C ARG A 35 -15.58 -15.40 10.07
N PRO A 36 -14.97 -16.35 10.80
CA PRO A 36 -14.57 -17.63 10.24
C PRO A 36 -15.72 -18.43 9.60
N ASP A 37 -16.95 -18.25 10.07
CA ASP A 37 -18.17 -18.86 9.52
C ASP A 37 -18.66 -18.17 8.23
N GLY A 38 -17.96 -17.14 7.77
CA GLY A 38 -18.30 -16.36 6.58
C GLY A 38 -19.30 -15.23 6.81
N SER A 39 -19.91 -15.12 8.00
CA SER A 39 -20.85 -14.05 8.33
C SER A 39 -20.17 -12.68 8.36
N VAL A 40 -20.87 -11.65 7.89
CA VAL A 40 -20.38 -10.27 7.91
C VAL A 40 -20.38 -9.71 9.32
N VAL A 41 -19.33 -8.97 9.66
CA VAL A 41 -19.28 -8.17 10.88
C VAL A 41 -19.84 -6.77 10.56
N PRO A 42 -21.03 -6.41 11.09
CA PRO A 42 -21.63 -5.12 10.78
C PRO A 42 -20.72 -3.94 11.16
N GLY A 43 -20.62 -2.95 10.27
CA GLY A 43 -19.84 -1.74 10.50
C GLY A 43 -18.33 -1.88 10.42
N LEU A 44 -17.77 -3.09 10.17
CA LEU A 44 -16.33 -3.30 10.01
C LEU A 44 -15.97 -3.72 8.59
N TYR A 45 -14.84 -3.21 8.11
CA TYR A 45 -14.33 -3.42 6.76
C TYR A 45 -12.83 -3.74 6.78
N ASN A 46 -12.38 -4.40 5.73
CA ASN A 46 -10.97 -4.49 5.36
C ASN A 46 -10.73 -3.50 4.22
N ALA A 47 -9.74 -2.61 4.35
CA ALA A 47 -9.34 -1.69 3.30
C ALA A 47 -8.40 -2.41 2.33
N TRP A 48 -8.79 -2.52 1.07
CA TRP A 48 -7.94 -3.08 0.01
C TRP A 48 -7.32 -1.93 -0.77
N ILE A 49 -6.00 -1.83 -0.72
CA ILE A 49 -5.19 -0.85 -1.44
C ILE A 49 -4.50 -1.56 -2.59
N TRP A 50 -4.80 -1.13 -3.81
CA TRP A 50 -4.31 -1.74 -5.03
C TRP A 50 -3.31 -0.83 -5.73
N LEU A 51 -2.16 -1.37 -6.09
CA LEU A 51 -1.30 -0.79 -7.12
C LEU A 51 -1.89 -1.16 -8.48
N ASP A 52 -2.31 -0.17 -9.25
CA ASP A 52 -3.05 -0.36 -10.51
C ASP A 52 -2.25 0.18 -11.71
N ASN A 53 -1.16 -0.52 -12.02
CA ASN A 53 -0.33 -0.30 -13.20
C ASN A 53 0.11 -1.64 -13.80
N PRO A 54 -0.84 -2.55 -14.13
CA PRO A 54 -0.52 -3.92 -14.54
C PRO A 54 0.28 -4.01 -15.83
N GLY A 55 0.16 -3.02 -16.72
CA GLY A 55 0.95 -2.92 -17.95
C GLY A 55 2.46 -2.78 -17.71
N GLN A 56 2.87 -2.31 -16.54
CA GLN A 56 4.26 -2.18 -16.11
C GLN A 56 4.55 -2.94 -14.81
N TYR A 57 3.92 -4.10 -14.63
CA TYR A 57 4.10 -4.98 -13.46
C TYR A 57 3.88 -4.27 -12.12
N ASN A 58 2.92 -3.34 -12.08
CA ASN A 58 2.60 -2.51 -10.91
C ASN A 58 3.81 -1.74 -10.35
N SER A 59 4.76 -1.36 -11.23
CA SER A 59 5.81 -0.41 -10.86
C SER A 59 5.18 0.93 -10.50
N TYR A 60 5.59 1.51 -9.37
CA TYR A 60 4.98 2.72 -8.84
C TYR A 60 5.60 3.98 -9.44
N THR A 61 4.75 4.87 -9.89
CA THR A 61 5.08 6.26 -10.26
C THR A 61 5.08 7.15 -9.03
N THR A 62 5.57 8.38 -9.17
CA THR A 62 5.52 9.40 -8.11
C THR A 62 4.10 9.61 -7.58
N ASP A 63 3.10 9.66 -8.46
CA ASP A 63 1.69 9.79 -8.04
C ASP A 63 1.17 8.56 -7.31
N MET A 64 1.59 7.37 -7.72
CA MET A 64 1.24 6.14 -6.99
C MET A 64 1.86 6.12 -5.60
N VAL A 65 3.10 6.58 -5.43
CA VAL A 65 3.74 6.71 -4.10
C VAL A 65 2.90 7.62 -3.20
N LYS A 66 2.49 8.79 -3.69
CA LYS A 66 1.60 9.72 -2.97
C LYS A 66 0.26 9.05 -2.64
N GLY A 67 -0.33 8.34 -3.61
CA GLY A 67 -1.61 7.65 -3.44
C GLY A 67 -1.56 6.58 -2.35
N VAL A 68 -0.47 5.81 -2.26
CA VAL A 68 -0.29 4.81 -1.19
C VAL A 68 -0.18 5.48 0.17
N ILE A 69 0.59 6.57 0.29
CA ILE A 69 0.70 7.34 1.55
C ILE A 69 -0.68 7.79 2.03
N LEU A 70 -1.46 8.41 1.14
CA LEU A 70 -2.79 8.90 1.46
C LEU A 70 -3.75 7.76 1.85
N ALA A 71 -3.73 6.66 1.08
CA ALA A 71 -4.56 5.49 1.35
C ALA A 71 -4.23 4.81 2.69
N MET A 72 -2.94 4.67 3.03
CA MET A 72 -2.50 4.12 4.31
C MET A 72 -2.94 5.00 5.49
N ARG A 73 -2.78 6.33 5.38
CA ARG A 73 -3.23 7.27 6.40
C ARG A 73 -4.74 7.25 6.58
N ALA A 74 -5.51 7.27 5.49
CA ALA A 74 -6.96 7.20 5.54
C ALA A 74 -7.43 5.89 6.20
N ALA A 75 -6.84 4.75 5.83
CA ALA A 75 -7.16 3.46 6.45
C ALA A 75 -6.78 3.40 7.93
N SER A 76 -5.63 3.97 8.31
CA SER A 76 -5.15 4.04 9.70
C SER A 76 -6.13 4.82 10.59
N ASN A 77 -6.61 5.97 10.11
CA ASN A 77 -7.54 6.82 10.86
C ASN A 77 -9.00 6.30 10.88
N ASP A 78 -9.39 5.50 9.90
CA ASP A 78 -10.76 5.01 9.80
C ASP A 78 -11.06 3.95 10.86
N ARG A 79 -11.96 4.28 11.80
CA ARG A 79 -12.36 3.37 12.89
C ARG A 79 -13.16 2.16 12.41
N ALA A 80 -13.76 2.24 11.22
CA ALA A 80 -14.47 1.12 10.62
C ALA A 80 -13.54 0.14 9.89
N VAL A 81 -12.27 0.52 9.68
CA VAL A 81 -11.27 -0.36 9.07
C VAL A 81 -10.63 -1.27 10.12
N ASN A 82 -10.71 -2.57 9.88
CA ASN A 82 -10.15 -3.61 10.75
C ASN A 82 -8.71 -3.98 10.37
N CYS A 83 -8.42 -4.09 9.07
CA CYS A 83 -7.08 -4.34 8.54
C CYS A 83 -6.93 -3.75 7.13
N VAL A 84 -5.70 -3.62 6.68
CA VAL A 84 -5.35 -3.23 5.32
C VAL A 84 -4.84 -4.45 4.55
N VAL A 85 -5.33 -4.65 3.34
CA VAL A 85 -4.77 -5.61 2.38
C VAL A 85 -4.11 -4.82 1.25
N PHE A 86 -2.79 -4.85 1.18
CA PHE A 86 -2.01 -4.18 0.16
C PHE A 86 -1.63 -5.15 -0.95
N THR A 87 -1.96 -4.86 -2.20
CA THR A 87 -1.81 -5.80 -3.33
C THR A 87 -1.64 -5.08 -4.67
N GLY A 88 -1.31 -5.83 -5.72
CA GLY A 88 -1.28 -5.35 -7.09
C GLY A 88 -2.46 -5.85 -7.92
N VAL A 89 -2.84 -5.12 -8.96
CA VAL A 89 -3.84 -5.55 -9.94
C VAL A 89 -3.26 -6.64 -10.85
N GLY A 90 -4.08 -7.63 -11.18
CA GLY A 90 -3.71 -8.76 -12.04
C GLY A 90 -3.03 -9.89 -11.25
N ASP A 91 -2.38 -10.78 -11.98
CA ASP A 91 -1.76 -12.02 -11.47
C ASP A 91 -0.24 -12.10 -11.68
N LYS A 92 0.34 -11.13 -12.41
CA LYS A 92 1.76 -11.16 -12.79
C LYS A 92 2.69 -10.59 -11.74
N ALA A 93 2.27 -9.53 -11.05
CA ALA A 93 3.10 -8.86 -10.07
C ALA A 93 2.28 -8.20 -8.96
N PHE A 94 2.78 -8.29 -7.74
CA PHE A 94 2.44 -7.36 -6.68
C PHE A 94 3.01 -5.99 -7.04
N CYS A 95 4.33 -5.89 -7.18
CA CYS A 95 5.05 -4.69 -7.56
C CYS A 95 6.50 -5.02 -7.94
N THR A 96 7.05 -4.34 -8.94
CA THR A 96 8.44 -4.51 -9.37
C THR A 96 9.34 -3.30 -9.05
N GLY A 97 8.88 -2.40 -8.18
CA GLY A 97 9.65 -1.26 -7.72
C GLY A 97 9.27 0.03 -8.43
N GLY A 98 10.19 1.00 -8.44
CA GLY A 98 9.97 2.30 -9.06
C GLY A 98 9.80 2.21 -10.58
N ASN A 99 9.06 3.15 -11.14
CA ASN A 99 8.75 3.18 -12.56
C ASN A 99 9.97 3.62 -13.38
N THR A 100 10.59 2.66 -14.07
CA THR A 100 11.82 2.92 -14.86
C THR A 100 11.58 3.87 -16.03
N LYS A 101 10.36 3.93 -16.56
CA LYS A 101 10.01 4.88 -17.61
C LYS A 101 10.02 6.31 -17.06
N GLU A 102 9.36 6.53 -15.91
CA GLU A 102 9.38 7.82 -15.22
C GLU A 102 10.82 8.24 -14.84
N TYR A 103 11.65 7.28 -14.41
CA TYR A 103 13.06 7.55 -14.12
C TYR A 103 13.81 8.04 -15.35
N ALA A 104 13.64 7.38 -16.48
CA ALA A 104 14.33 7.75 -17.72
C ALA A 104 13.82 9.09 -18.29
N GLU A 105 12.53 9.33 -18.25
CA GLU A 105 11.90 10.50 -18.88
C GLU A 105 11.96 11.77 -18.01
N TYR A 106 11.91 11.62 -16.67
CA TYR A 106 11.84 12.77 -15.78
C TYR A 106 13.04 12.90 -14.84
N TYR A 107 13.46 11.82 -14.15
CA TYR A 107 14.50 11.93 -13.12
C TYR A 107 15.93 11.85 -13.64
N ALA A 108 16.14 11.30 -14.84
CA ALA A 108 17.48 11.22 -15.45
C ALA A 108 18.06 12.63 -15.65
N GLY A 109 19.25 12.86 -15.11
CA GLY A 109 19.91 14.17 -15.17
C GLY A 109 19.35 15.21 -14.19
N GLN A 110 18.40 14.88 -13.35
CA GLN A 110 17.78 15.77 -12.36
C GLN A 110 17.99 15.27 -10.92
N PRO A 111 19.20 15.33 -10.37
CA PRO A 111 19.52 14.69 -9.08
C PRO A 111 18.73 15.29 -7.90
N GLN A 112 18.35 16.56 -7.97
CA GLN A 112 17.54 17.20 -6.93
C GLN A 112 16.12 16.67 -6.92
N GLU A 113 15.50 16.48 -8.08
CA GLU A 113 14.16 15.91 -8.22
C GLU A 113 14.14 14.44 -7.78
N TYR A 114 15.16 13.68 -8.19
CA TYR A 114 15.32 12.30 -7.75
C TYR A 114 15.48 12.18 -6.23
N ARG A 115 16.23 13.10 -5.60
CA ARG A 115 16.37 13.16 -4.15
C ARG A 115 15.03 13.42 -3.45
N GLN A 116 14.19 14.29 -4.01
CA GLN A 116 12.85 14.55 -3.47
C GLN A 116 11.94 13.33 -3.61
N TYR A 117 11.99 12.65 -4.75
CA TYR A 117 11.30 11.39 -4.97
C TYR A 117 11.73 10.32 -3.96
N MET A 118 13.03 10.16 -3.70
CA MET A 118 13.52 9.19 -2.71
C MET A 118 13.03 9.49 -1.30
N ARG A 119 12.92 10.77 -0.92
CA ARG A 119 12.30 11.16 0.35
C ARG A 119 10.84 10.75 0.39
N LEU A 120 10.10 11.00 -0.69
CA LEU A 120 8.70 10.61 -0.79
C LEU A 120 8.53 9.08 -0.73
N PHE A 121 9.45 8.32 -1.32
CA PHE A 121 9.47 6.86 -1.18
C PHE A 121 9.68 6.41 0.27
N ASN A 122 10.61 7.04 0.99
CA ASN A 122 10.80 6.80 2.43
C ASN A 122 9.53 7.12 3.23
N ASP A 123 8.83 8.19 2.88
CA ASP A 123 7.55 8.55 3.51
C ASP A 123 6.48 7.48 3.26
N MET A 124 6.47 6.85 2.08
CA MET A 124 5.56 5.73 1.78
C MET A 124 5.87 4.52 2.64
N VAL A 125 7.13 4.12 2.76
CA VAL A 125 7.56 3.02 3.64
C VAL A 125 7.17 3.33 5.09
N SER A 126 7.43 4.54 5.54
CA SER A 126 7.05 5.01 6.88
C SER A 126 5.53 4.99 7.11
N ALA A 127 4.74 5.35 6.10
CA ALA A 127 3.27 5.32 6.20
C ALA A 127 2.73 3.88 6.32
N ILE A 128 3.39 2.90 5.69
CA ILE A 128 3.04 1.48 5.84
C ILE A 128 3.37 1.01 7.26
N LEU A 129 4.61 1.26 7.72
CA LEU A 129 5.09 0.86 9.05
C LEU A 129 4.32 1.51 10.20
N ALA A 130 3.88 2.76 10.02
CA ALA A 130 3.17 3.55 11.04
C ALA A 130 1.64 3.38 10.98
N CYS A 131 1.12 2.46 10.16
CA CYS A 131 -0.31 2.22 10.08
C CYS A 131 -0.81 1.58 11.39
N ASP A 132 -1.85 2.16 12.02
CA ASP A 132 -2.46 1.63 13.25
C ASP A 132 -3.32 0.35 13.03
N LYS A 133 -3.35 -0.15 11.81
CA LYS A 133 -4.07 -1.38 11.44
C LYS A 133 -3.07 -2.43 10.97
N PRO A 134 -3.33 -3.71 11.20
CA PRO A 134 -2.56 -4.78 10.56
C PRO A 134 -2.54 -4.60 9.05
N VAL A 135 -1.35 -4.57 8.45
CA VAL A 135 -1.14 -4.44 7.00
C VAL A 135 -0.68 -5.79 6.43
N ILE A 136 -1.51 -6.36 5.58
CA ILE A 136 -1.26 -7.65 4.94
C ILE A 136 -0.81 -7.42 3.50
N CYS A 137 0.42 -7.82 3.17
CA CYS A 137 0.87 -7.85 1.78
C CYS A 137 0.32 -9.10 1.08
N ARG A 138 -0.67 -8.93 0.20
CA ARG A 138 -1.15 -10.00 -0.67
C ARG A 138 -0.33 -10.02 -1.95
N VAL A 139 0.58 -11.00 -2.05
CA VAL A 139 1.54 -11.13 -3.16
C VAL A 139 0.90 -11.94 -4.28
N ASN A 140 0.38 -11.27 -5.29
CA ASN A 140 -0.31 -11.85 -6.44
C ASN A 140 0.62 -12.16 -7.64
N GLY A 141 1.93 -12.18 -7.44
CA GLY A 141 2.91 -12.45 -8.48
C GLY A 141 4.32 -12.02 -8.07
N MET A 142 5.05 -11.32 -8.94
CA MET A 142 6.40 -10.83 -8.64
C MET A 142 6.40 -9.73 -7.57
N ARG A 143 7.27 -9.85 -6.59
CA ARG A 143 7.57 -8.82 -5.58
C ARG A 143 9.07 -8.55 -5.60
N ILE A 144 9.48 -7.55 -6.38
CA ILE A 144 10.88 -7.32 -6.79
C ILE A 144 11.31 -5.89 -6.49
N GLY A 145 12.59 -5.69 -6.12
CA GLY A 145 13.21 -4.38 -5.90
C GLY A 145 12.45 -3.56 -4.86
N GLY A 146 12.12 -2.31 -5.13
CA GLY A 146 11.30 -1.48 -4.25
C GLY A 146 9.93 -2.08 -3.93
N GLY A 147 9.40 -2.96 -4.80
CA GLY A 147 8.21 -3.77 -4.49
C GLY A 147 8.47 -4.77 -3.38
N GLN A 148 9.70 -5.34 -3.30
CA GLN A 148 10.12 -6.17 -2.17
C GLN A 148 10.20 -5.34 -0.88
N GLU A 149 10.73 -4.13 -0.95
CA GLU A 149 10.89 -3.23 0.19
C GLU A 149 9.54 -2.84 0.80
N ILE A 150 8.60 -2.34 0.00
CA ILE A 150 7.26 -1.98 0.51
C ILE A 150 6.46 -3.20 0.98
N GLY A 151 6.67 -4.37 0.39
CA GLY A 151 6.05 -5.61 0.85
C GLY A 151 6.65 -6.11 2.17
N MET A 152 7.93 -5.85 2.44
CA MET A 152 8.59 -6.14 3.72
C MET A 152 8.17 -5.17 4.83
N ALA A 153 7.77 -3.95 4.49
CA ALA A 153 7.24 -2.97 5.45
C ALA A 153 5.85 -3.35 5.99
N CYS A 154 5.15 -4.29 5.35
CA CYS A 154 3.88 -4.83 5.87
C CYS A 154 4.14 -5.79 7.03
N ASP A 155 3.13 -5.98 7.91
CA ASP A 155 3.26 -6.85 9.09
C ASP A 155 3.48 -8.31 8.72
N PHE A 156 2.80 -8.80 7.67
CA PHE A 156 3.02 -10.15 7.12
C PHE A 156 2.57 -10.24 5.66
N SER A 157 2.93 -11.34 5.00
CA SER A 157 2.62 -11.58 3.61
C SER A 157 1.88 -12.90 3.41
N VAL A 158 0.91 -12.88 2.48
CA VAL A 158 0.28 -14.07 1.92
C VAL A 158 0.58 -14.07 0.42
N ALA A 159 1.19 -15.11 -0.08
CA ALA A 159 1.62 -15.20 -1.46
C ALA A 159 0.94 -16.35 -2.20
N GLN A 160 0.70 -16.17 -3.51
CA GLN A 160 0.35 -17.27 -4.38
C GLN A 160 1.56 -18.21 -4.59
N ASP A 161 1.31 -19.46 -4.97
CA ASP A 161 2.33 -20.51 -5.09
C ASP A 161 3.43 -20.19 -6.10
N LEU A 162 3.13 -19.43 -7.15
CA LEU A 162 4.06 -19.05 -8.21
C LEU A 162 4.69 -17.66 -7.99
N ALA A 163 4.49 -17.05 -6.82
CA ALA A 163 5.07 -15.76 -6.51
C ALA A 163 6.61 -15.81 -6.53
N ARG A 164 7.22 -14.76 -7.07
CA ARG A 164 8.66 -14.61 -7.12
C ARG A 164 9.10 -13.42 -6.30
N PHE A 165 10.13 -13.61 -5.50
CA PHE A 165 10.68 -12.59 -4.62
C PHE A 165 12.12 -12.28 -5.02
N GLY A 166 12.52 -11.03 -4.90
CA GLY A 166 13.89 -10.67 -5.17
C GLY A 166 14.21 -9.20 -4.95
N GLN A 167 15.49 -8.94 -4.71
CA GLN A 167 16.03 -7.60 -4.62
C GLN A 167 16.90 -7.32 -5.85
N ALA A 168 16.41 -6.46 -6.75
CA ALA A 168 17.09 -6.14 -8.00
C ALA A 168 18.10 -4.98 -7.86
N GLY A 169 18.00 -4.19 -6.81
CA GLY A 169 18.82 -2.99 -6.57
C GLY A 169 20.33 -3.20 -6.79
N PRO A 170 20.97 -4.26 -6.25
CA PRO A 170 22.40 -4.50 -6.42
C PRO A 170 22.86 -4.61 -7.88
N LYS A 171 21.99 -5.08 -8.78
CA LYS A 171 22.30 -5.14 -10.23
C LYS A 171 22.29 -3.76 -10.90
N HIS A 172 21.68 -2.78 -10.27
CA HIS A 172 21.49 -1.43 -10.79
C HIS A 172 22.25 -0.38 -9.97
N GLY A 173 23.08 -0.82 -9.00
CA GLY A 173 23.86 0.10 -8.16
C GLY A 173 23.04 0.82 -7.10
N SER A 174 21.88 0.29 -6.70
CA SER A 174 21.09 0.85 -5.60
C SER A 174 21.08 -0.07 -4.38
N ALA A 175 21.03 0.51 -3.20
CA ALA A 175 20.79 -0.18 -1.94
C ALA A 175 19.28 -0.22 -1.63
N PRO A 176 18.78 -1.25 -0.93
CA PRO A 176 17.45 -1.21 -0.34
C PRO A 176 17.37 -0.14 0.76
N ILE A 177 16.19 0.37 0.97
CA ILE A 177 15.88 1.33 2.04
C ILE A 177 15.56 0.58 3.33
#